data_ac52b5e0c3069b42fdcce5e4e5b1428c
#
_entry.id   ac52b5e0c3069b42fdcce5e4e5b1428c
#
_cell.length_a   1.000
_cell.length_b   1.000
_cell.length_c   1.000
_cell.angle_alpha   90.00
_cell.angle_beta   90.00
_cell.angle_gamma   90.00
#
_symmetry.space_group_name_H-M   'P 1'
#
loop_
_entity.id
_entity.type
_entity.pdbx_description
1 polymer ?
#
loop_
_entity_poly.entity_id
_entity_poly.type
_entity_poly.pdbx_seq_one_letter_code
_entity_poly.pdbx_strand_id
1 'polypeptide(L)'
;MDRKFDLLTLGEVMLRLSPQGNERISKCKMFEKHIGGAELNVACGVSLNGLRTGVITKLPDSALGDFVRNKVRFNGVSDDYLIYDHDKDARLGVYYYEMGAFPRKPQVVYDRANSSITKLHIEDINPEMYSNTRAFHTSGITLALSQECRETTIEMIKNFKAAGALISFDVNFRGNLWTGEQAKECIESILPYVDVFFCSEDTARLTFKKEGDLKQILKNFTEEYPISIVAATQRTVHSPKQHSFGSVIYNAKEDKYYEEEPYRNIEVIDRIGSGDQYCAGVLYGLLSSNMDCQRALAYGNARSAGKNTIPGDMPSMDKEEIDNLIADHNQVGGYVSEMKR
;
A
#
# COMPACT_ATOMS: atom_id res chain seq x y z
N MET A 1 0.41 25.16 -12.06
CA MET A 1 -0.01 24.34 -13.20
C MET A 1 -0.87 23.20 -12.67
N ASP A 2 -1.98 22.90 -13.33
CA ASP A 2 -2.83 21.77 -12.93
C ASP A 2 -2.13 20.47 -13.36
N ARG A 3 -1.71 19.65 -12.38
CA ARG A 3 -1.01 18.37 -12.65
C ARG A 3 -2.04 17.33 -13.05
N LYS A 4 -1.69 16.45 -14.00
CA LYS A 4 -2.60 15.42 -14.53
C LYS A 4 -3.06 14.43 -13.46
N PHE A 5 -2.15 14.07 -12.55
CA PHE A 5 -2.39 13.11 -11.47
C PHE A 5 -2.27 13.74 -10.10
N ASP A 6 -3.10 13.29 -9.19
CA ASP A 6 -2.98 13.58 -7.77
C ASP A 6 -1.97 12.63 -7.10
N LEU A 7 -1.92 11.36 -7.58
CA LEU A 7 -0.97 10.35 -7.10
C LEU A 7 -0.53 9.44 -8.25
N LEU A 8 0.78 9.24 -8.39
CA LEU A 8 1.37 8.13 -9.14
C LEU A 8 2.01 7.14 -8.17
N THR A 9 1.89 5.85 -8.46
CA THR A 9 2.51 4.79 -7.66
C THR A 9 3.42 3.93 -8.52
N LEU A 10 4.52 3.42 -7.95
CA LEU A 10 5.43 2.48 -8.62
C LEU A 10 5.55 1.21 -7.82
N GLY A 11 5.26 0.07 -8.43
CA GLY A 11 5.47 -1.23 -7.79
C GLY A 11 5.07 -2.43 -8.62
N GLU A 12 5.29 -3.62 -8.06
CA GLU A 12 4.94 -4.88 -8.72
C GLU A 12 3.45 -5.17 -8.64
N VAL A 13 2.88 -5.53 -9.78
CA VAL A 13 1.54 -6.11 -9.86
C VAL A 13 1.66 -7.61 -10.13
N MET A 14 1.04 -8.41 -9.28
CA MET A 14 1.07 -9.88 -9.36
C MET A 14 -0.31 -10.47 -9.62
N LEU A 15 -0.31 -11.64 -10.24
CA LEU A 15 -1.48 -12.50 -10.25
C LEU A 15 -1.60 -13.22 -8.90
N ARG A 16 -2.75 -13.06 -8.24
CA ARG A 16 -3.13 -13.86 -7.08
C ARG A 16 -4.01 -15.02 -7.50
N LEU A 17 -3.68 -16.21 -7.04
CA LEU A 17 -4.47 -17.42 -7.19
C LEU A 17 -4.86 -17.96 -5.81
N SER A 18 -6.16 -17.99 -5.52
CA SER A 18 -6.68 -18.48 -4.23
C SER A 18 -7.61 -19.66 -4.44
N PRO A 19 -7.48 -20.76 -3.67
CA PRO A 19 -8.51 -21.78 -3.61
C PRO A 19 -9.86 -21.18 -3.17
N GLN A 20 -10.94 -21.76 -3.60
CA GLN A 20 -12.27 -21.32 -3.16
C GLN A 20 -12.48 -21.63 -1.66
N GLY A 21 -13.04 -20.69 -0.95
CA GLY A 21 -13.32 -20.81 0.48
C GLY A 21 -12.07 -21.13 1.31
N ASN A 22 -12.12 -22.23 2.06
CA ASN A 22 -11.02 -22.69 2.92
C ASN A 22 -10.30 -23.94 2.37
N GLU A 23 -10.44 -24.22 1.07
CA GLU A 23 -9.72 -25.33 0.45
C GLU A 23 -8.21 -25.14 0.53
N ARG A 24 -7.48 -26.25 0.47
CA ARG A 24 -6.01 -26.23 0.49
C ARG A 24 -5.45 -26.14 -0.92
N ILE A 25 -4.38 -25.35 -1.09
CA ILE A 25 -3.63 -25.27 -2.36
C ILE A 25 -3.27 -26.67 -2.88
N SER A 26 -2.84 -27.58 -1.97
CA SER A 26 -2.41 -28.93 -2.32
C SER A 26 -3.54 -29.87 -2.80
N LYS A 27 -4.81 -29.45 -2.71
CA LYS A 27 -5.98 -30.31 -3.00
C LYS A 27 -7.06 -29.64 -3.84
N CYS A 28 -7.06 -28.30 -3.97
CA CYS A 28 -8.05 -27.58 -4.76
C CYS A 28 -7.97 -27.97 -6.25
N LYS A 29 -9.10 -27.97 -6.92
CA LYS A 29 -9.21 -28.21 -8.35
C LYS A 29 -9.29 -26.92 -9.16
N MET A 30 -9.64 -25.82 -8.50
CA MET A 30 -9.84 -24.52 -9.13
C MET A 30 -9.23 -23.40 -8.27
N PHE A 31 -8.77 -22.35 -8.93
CA PHE A 31 -8.33 -21.12 -8.29
C PHE A 31 -9.18 -19.95 -8.76
N GLU A 32 -9.56 -19.10 -7.82
CA GLU A 32 -10.05 -17.77 -8.12
C GLU A 32 -8.88 -16.85 -8.48
N LYS A 33 -9.05 -16.11 -9.56
CA LYS A 33 -8.01 -15.23 -10.11
C LYS A 33 -8.25 -13.77 -9.72
N HIS A 34 -7.31 -13.19 -9.00
CA HIS A 34 -7.27 -11.78 -8.62
C HIS A 34 -5.95 -11.15 -9.07
N ILE A 35 -5.83 -9.85 -8.96
CA ILE A 35 -4.55 -9.14 -8.98
C ILE A 35 -4.27 -8.54 -7.61
N GLY A 36 -3.00 -8.36 -7.29
CA GLY A 36 -2.53 -7.66 -6.09
C GLY A 36 -1.20 -6.99 -6.34
N GLY A 37 -0.92 -5.98 -5.56
CA GLY A 37 0.31 -5.22 -5.58
C GLY A 37 0.14 -4.06 -4.63
N ALA A 38 1.06 -3.88 -3.69
CA ALA A 38 0.90 -2.90 -2.62
C ALA A 38 0.60 -1.51 -3.17
N GLU A 39 1.39 -1.06 -4.12
CA GLU A 39 1.30 0.26 -4.71
C GLU A 39 0.05 0.42 -5.61
N LEU A 40 -0.34 -0.63 -6.33
CA LEU A 40 -1.60 -0.64 -7.08
C LEU A 40 -2.81 -0.59 -6.13
N ASN A 41 -2.76 -1.34 -5.02
CA ASN A 41 -3.82 -1.31 -3.99
C ASN A 41 -3.99 0.10 -3.41
N VAL A 42 -2.87 0.83 -3.19
CA VAL A 42 -2.88 2.23 -2.77
C VAL A 42 -3.51 3.12 -3.85
N ALA A 43 -3.07 3.01 -5.11
CA ALA A 43 -3.62 3.80 -6.22
C ALA A 43 -5.13 3.60 -6.36
N CYS A 44 -5.61 2.34 -6.30
CA CYS A 44 -7.02 2.01 -6.37
C CYS A 44 -7.82 2.61 -5.21
N GLY A 45 -7.29 2.52 -3.99
CA GLY A 45 -7.97 3.10 -2.83
C GLY A 45 -8.13 4.61 -2.92
N VAL A 46 -7.11 5.31 -3.41
CA VAL A 46 -7.15 6.75 -3.64
C VAL A 46 -8.10 7.12 -4.80
N SER A 47 -8.09 6.32 -5.88
CA SER A 47 -8.98 6.50 -7.04
C SER A 47 -10.46 6.37 -6.66
N LEU A 48 -10.83 5.34 -5.89
CA LEU A 48 -12.20 5.12 -5.41
C LEU A 48 -12.72 6.26 -4.53
N ASN A 49 -11.84 7.06 -3.95
CA ASN A 49 -12.22 8.28 -3.24
C ASN A 49 -12.29 9.53 -4.15
N GLY A 50 -12.08 9.39 -5.46
CA GLY A 50 -12.28 10.43 -6.46
C GLY A 50 -11.05 11.25 -6.83
N LEU A 51 -9.84 10.88 -6.42
CA LEU A 51 -8.60 11.49 -6.89
C LEU A 51 -8.06 10.77 -8.14
N ARG A 52 -7.36 11.52 -8.99
CA ARG A 52 -6.77 11.01 -10.23
C ARG A 52 -5.47 10.26 -9.92
N THR A 53 -5.46 8.96 -10.19
CA THR A 53 -4.30 8.10 -9.90
C THR A 53 -3.79 7.39 -11.14
N GLY A 54 -2.53 6.99 -11.12
CA GLY A 54 -1.91 6.13 -12.12
C GLY A 54 -0.90 5.19 -11.49
N VAL A 55 -0.66 4.07 -12.15
CA VAL A 55 0.34 3.08 -11.73
C VAL A 55 1.46 2.98 -12.76
N ILE A 56 2.68 2.92 -12.26
CA ILE A 56 3.90 2.65 -13.00
C ILE A 56 4.31 1.23 -12.66
N THR A 57 4.35 0.35 -13.65
CA THR A 57 4.79 -1.04 -13.49
C THR A 57 5.22 -1.61 -14.84
N LYS A 58 6.10 -2.63 -14.83
CA LYS A 58 6.51 -3.33 -16.04
C LYS A 58 5.85 -4.70 -16.10
N LEU A 59 5.11 -4.96 -17.16
CA LEU A 59 4.27 -6.13 -17.37
C LEU A 59 4.75 -6.93 -18.58
N PRO A 60 4.57 -8.27 -18.62
CA PRO A 60 4.81 -9.01 -19.85
C PRO A 60 3.81 -8.58 -20.95
N ASP A 61 4.28 -8.46 -22.19
CA ASP A 61 3.41 -8.28 -23.35
C ASP A 61 2.71 -9.61 -23.67
N SER A 62 1.62 -9.88 -22.97
CA SER A 62 0.88 -11.14 -23.02
C SER A 62 -0.54 -10.98 -22.49
N ALA A 63 -1.37 -12.02 -22.67
CA ALA A 63 -2.73 -12.08 -22.12
C ALA A 63 -2.81 -11.85 -20.59
N LEU A 64 -1.73 -12.15 -19.84
CA LEU A 64 -1.66 -11.86 -18.42
C LEU A 64 -1.39 -10.37 -18.15
N GLY A 65 -0.54 -9.71 -18.95
CA GLY A 65 -0.38 -8.27 -18.92
C GLY A 65 -1.67 -7.53 -19.27
N ASP A 66 -2.39 -7.98 -20.29
CA ASP A 66 -3.71 -7.45 -20.65
C ASP A 66 -4.74 -7.62 -19.52
N PHE A 67 -4.70 -8.75 -18.82
CA PHE A 67 -5.56 -8.96 -17.66
C PHE A 67 -5.27 -7.93 -16.56
N VAL A 68 -4.01 -7.65 -16.26
CA VAL A 68 -3.62 -6.62 -15.30
C VAL A 68 -4.10 -5.25 -15.76
N ARG A 69 -3.83 -4.86 -17.02
CA ARG A 69 -4.26 -3.59 -17.59
C ARG A 69 -5.77 -3.37 -17.48
N ASN A 70 -6.56 -4.41 -17.80
CA ASN A 70 -8.01 -4.35 -17.68
C ASN A 70 -8.46 -4.13 -16.24
N LYS A 71 -7.78 -4.76 -15.26
CA LYS A 71 -8.07 -4.58 -13.84
C LYS A 71 -7.65 -3.19 -13.32
N VAL A 72 -6.53 -2.65 -13.79
CA VAL A 72 -6.09 -1.27 -13.51
C VAL A 72 -7.20 -0.28 -13.94
N ARG A 73 -7.63 -0.38 -15.21
CA ARG A 73 -8.70 0.48 -15.75
C ARG A 73 -10.05 0.31 -15.04
N PHE A 74 -10.41 -0.94 -14.73
CA PHE A 74 -11.67 -1.23 -14.01
C PHE A 74 -11.75 -0.52 -12.66
N ASN A 75 -10.61 -0.31 -11.99
CA ASN A 75 -10.53 0.37 -10.70
C ASN A 75 -10.28 1.88 -10.84
N GLY A 76 -10.43 2.44 -12.03
CA GLY A 76 -10.30 3.88 -12.27
C GLY A 76 -8.87 4.41 -12.16
N VAL A 77 -7.86 3.53 -12.19
CA VAL A 77 -6.45 3.90 -12.20
C VAL A 77 -5.99 4.05 -13.65
N SER A 78 -5.24 5.11 -13.97
CA SER A 78 -4.68 5.29 -15.31
C SER A 78 -3.60 4.25 -15.61
N ASP A 79 -3.64 3.73 -16.83
CA ASP A 79 -2.67 2.83 -17.43
C ASP A 79 -1.64 3.54 -18.34
N ASP A 80 -1.56 4.88 -18.29
CA ASP A 80 -0.69 5.68 -19.17
C ASP A 80 0.81 5.36 -19.02
N TYR A 81 1.21 4.87 -17.85
CA TYR A 81 2.60 4.58 -17.51
C TYR A 81 2.85 3.08 -17.29
N LEU A 82 2.02 2.21 -17.89
CA LEU A 82 2.35 0.78 -18.00
C LEU A 82 3.47 0.58 -19.02
N ILE A 83 4.47 -0.18 -18.64
CA ILE A 83 5.63 -0.54 -19.46
C ILE A 83 5.48 -2.01 -19.84
N TYR A 84 5.75 -2.36 -21.10
CA TYR A 84 5.63 -3.73 -21.57
C TYR A 84 7.01 -4.34 -21.82
N ASP A 85 7.21 -5.53 -21.27
CA ASP A 85 8.38 -6.38 -21.44
C ASP A 85 8.10 -7.32 -22.61
N HIS A 86 8.87 -7.18 -23.71
CA HIS A 86 8.77 -7.97 -24.93
C HIS A 86 9.77 -9.14 -24.98
N ASP A 87 10.48 -9.39 -23.90
CA ASP A 87 11.43 -10.49 -23.82
C ASP A 87 10.73 -11.85 -23.91
N LYS A 88 11.45 -12.88 -24.36
CA LYS A 88 10.91 -14.25 -24.48
C LYS A 88 10.55 -14.86 -23.12
N ASP A 89 11.23 -14.45 -22.06
CA ASP A 89 11.05 -14.89 -20.69
C ASP A 89 10.25 -13.89 -19.83
N ALA A 90 9.63 -12.89 -20.50
CA ALA A 90 8.75 -11.94 -19.84
C ALA A 90 7.62 -12.66 -19.08
N ARG A 91 7.47 -12.35 -17.81
CA ARG A 91 6.48 -13.00 -16.96
C ARG A 91 5.88 -12.08 -15.92
N LEU A 92 4.64 -12.36 -15.57
CA LEU A 92 3.99 -11.77 -14.41
C LEU A 92 4.39 -12.56 -13.16
N GLY A 93 4.68 -11.87 -12.06
CA GLY A 93 4.80 -12.51 -10.76
C GLY A 93 3.46 -13.12 -10.32
N VAL A 94 3.51 -14.28 -9.67
CA VAL A 94 2.33 -14.98 -9.17
C VAL A 94 2.48 -15.25 -7.68
N TYR A 95 1.40 -15.18 -6.95
CA TYR A 95 1.37 -15.76 -5.61
C TYR A 95 0.08 -16.53 -5.38
N TYR A 96 0.19 -17.55 -4.55
CA TYR A 96 -0.91 -18.39 -4.12
C TYR A 96 -1.24 -18.05 -2.68
N TYR A 97 -2.51 -17.78 -2.40
CA TYR A 97 -2.97 -17.46 -1.05
C TYR A 97 -4.03 -18.43 -0.57
N GLU A 98 -3.68 -19.17 0.49
CA GLU A 98 -4.57 -20.10 1.18
C GLU A 98 -5.10 -19.43 2.46
N MET A 99 -6.41 -19.27 2.56
CA MET A 99 -7.05 -18.72 3.74
C MET A 99 -6.81 -19.58 4.98
N GLY A 100 -6.56 -18.92 6.11
CA GLY A 100 -6.53 -19.56 7.42
C GLY A 100 -7.93 -19.76 8.01
N ALA A 101 -8.06 -20.78 8.85
CA ALA A 101 -9.20 -20.95 9.76
C ALA A 101 -8.64 -21.53 11.07
N PHE A 102 -8.99 -20.92 12.21
CA PHE A 102 -8.45 -21.35 13.50
C PHE A 102 -8.61 -22.87 13.71
N PRO A 103 -7.57 -23.61 14.15
CA PRO A 103 -6.24 -23.14 14.54
C PRO A 103 -5.21 -23.01 13.38
N ARG A 104 -5.61 -23.26 12.14
CA ARG A 104 -4.74 -23.24 10.97
C ARG A 104 -4.45 -21.82 10.52
N LYS A 105 -3.15 -21.48 10.38
CA LYS A 105 -2.70 -20.19 9.86
C LYS A 105 -2.90 -20.08 8.35
N PRO A 106 -3.10 -18.87 7.78
CA PRO A 106 -3.06 -18.65 6.34
C PRO A 106 -1.65 -18.94 5.80
N GLN A 107 -1.58 -19.30 4.52
CA GLN A 107 -0.33 -19.59 3.82
C GLN A 107 -0.23 -18.76 2.53
N VAL A 108 0.97 -18.26 2.26
CA VAL A 108 1.30 -17.61 0.98
C VAL A 108 2.47 -18.35 0.37
N VAL A 109 2.36 -18.66 -0.93
CA VAL A 109 3.45 -19.21 -1.73
C VAL A 109 3.72 -18.24 -2.87
N TYR A 110 4.96 -17.75 -2.98
CA TYR A 110 5.35 -16.82 -4.03
C TYR A 110 6.08 -17.53 -5.18
N ASP A 111 5.68 -17.20 -6.41
CA ASP A 111 6.38 -17.50 -7.66
C ASP A 111 6.56 -16.17 -8.41
N ARG A 112 7.50 -15.32 -7.92
CA ARG A 112 7.69 -13.95 -8.42
C ARG A 112 9.12 -13.64 -8.90
N ALA A 113 10.05 -14.57 -8.75
CA ALA A 113 11.43 -14.34 -9.17
C ALA A 113 11.48 -14.05 -10.69
N ASN A 114 12.32 -13.09 -11.08
CA ASN A 114 12.51 -12.69 -12.47
C ASN A 114 11.21 -12.26 -13.19
N SER A 115 10.23 -11.71 -12.45
CA SER A 115 9.08 -11.06 -13.07
C SER A 115 9.51 -9.81 -13.84
N SER A 116 8.73 -9.41 -14.84
CA SER A 116 9.10 -8.29 -15.75
C SER A 116 9.50 -7.01 -15.02
N ILE A 117 8.85 -6.69 -13.89
CA ILE A 117 9.19 -5.51 -13.09
C ILE A 117 10.60 -5.57 -12.50
N THR A 118 11.18 -6.76 -12.27
CA THR A 118 12.55 -6.88 -11.76
C THR A 118 13.60 -6.38 -12.77
N LYS A 119 13.22 -6.24 -14.04
CA LYS A 119 14.01 -5.73 -15.16
C LYS A 119 13.64 -4.27 -15.48
N LEU A 120 13.14 -3.51 -14.52
CA LEU A 120 12.82 -2.10 -14.73
C LEU A 120 14.10 -1.27 -14.73
N HIS A 121 14.34 -0.55 -15.82
CA HIS A 121 15.44 0.38 -15.97
C HIS A 121 14.96 1.82 -16.12
N ILE A 122 15.82 2.79 -15.82
CA ILE A 122 15.46 4.22 -15.90
C ILE A 122 15.13 4.65 -17.34
N GLU A 123 15.70 3.99 -18.32
CA GLU A 123 15.44 4.22 -19.75
C GLU A 123 14.01 3.82 -20.16
N ASP A 124 13.34 2.95 -19.41
CA ASP A 124 11.94 2.58 -19.61
C ASP A 124 10.97 3.71 -19.20
N ILE A 125 11.46 4.69 -18.43
CA ILE A 125 10.64 5.70 -17.77
C ILE A 125 10.41 6.91 -18.67
N ASN A 126 9.13 7.26 -18.90
CA ASN A 126 8.79 8.52 -19.55
C ASN A 126 8.99 9.68 -18.54
N PRO A 127 9.97 10.58 -18.77
CA PRO A 127 10.28 11.65 -17.82
C PRO A 127 9.18 12.69 -17.64
N GLU A 128 8.20 12.77 -18.53
CA GLU A 128 7.05 13.69 -18.39
C GLU A 128 6.23 13.41 -17.12
N MET A 129 6.26 12.16 -16.61
CA MET A 129 5.53 11.79 -15.40
C MET A 129 5.97 12.58 -14.16
N TYR A 130 7.24 12.99 -14.10
CA TYR A 130 7.77 13.71 -12.94
C TYR A 130 7.06 15.04 -12.68
N SER A 131 6.73 15.78 -13.74
CA SER A 131 6.01 17.07 -13.64
C SER A 131 4.48 16.90 -13.57
N ASN A 132 3.96 15.71 -13.90
CA ASN A 132 2.53 15.47 -14.08
C ASN A 132 1.80 14.98 -12.83
N THR A 133 2.49 14.79 -11.69
CA THR A 133 1.86 14.32 -10.45
C THR A 133 2.11 15.22 -9.26
N ARG A 134 1.12 15.30 -8.35
CA ARG A 134 1.24 16.01 -7.07
C ARG A 134 2.00 15.19 -6.02
N ALA A 135 1.83 13.86 -6.07
CA ALA A 135 2.48 12.93 -5.13
C ALA A 135 2.95 11.68 -5.85
N PHE A 136 4.00 11.08 -5.33
CA PHE A 136 4.55 9.79 -5.75
C PHE A 136 4.64 8.85 -4.54
N HIS A 137 4.19 7.60 -4.71
CA HIS A 137 4.24 6.58 -3.66
C HIS A 137 4.89 5.31 -4.17
N THR A 138 5.75 4.72 -3.34
CA THR A 138 6.34 3.40 -3.53
C THR A 138 6.63 2.74 -2.19
N SER A 139 7.11 1.51 -2.19
CA SER A 139 7.37 0.77 -0.97
C SER A 139 8.72 0.05 -0.94
N GLY A 140 9.07 -0.46 0.23
CA GLY A 140 10.25 -1.30 0.42
C GLY A 140 10.18 -2.62 -0.35
N ILE A 141 8.99 -3.08 -0.76
CA ILE A 141 8.85 -4.25 -1.63
C ILE A 141 9.54 -3.96 -2.97
N THR A 142 9.22 -2.83 -3.60
CA THR A 142 9.76 -2.44 -4.90
C THR A 142 11.28 -2.31 -4.87
N LEU A 143 11.83 -1.71 -3.81
CA LEU A 143 13.29 -1.63 -3.60
C LEU A 143 13.97 -2.99 -3.41
N ALA A 144 13.23 -4.01 -2.97
CA ALA A 144 13.76 -5.33 -2.65
C ALA A 144 13.70 -6.33 -3.82
N LEU A 145 13.06 -5.98 -4.95
CA LEU A 145 12.79 -6.92 -6.05
C LEU A 145 14.05 -7.36 -6.80
N SER A 146 14.90 -6.41 -7.16
CA SER A 146 16.18 -6.61 -7.84
C SER A 146 17.08 -5.39 -7.64
N GLN A 147 18.33 -5.48 -8.06
CA GLN A 147 19.25 -4.34 -8.03
C GLN A 147 18.81 -3.27 -9.04
N GLU A 148 18.47 -3.67 -10.25
CA GLU A 148 18.04 -2.77 -11.33
C GLU A 148 16.78 -1.99 -10.95
N CYS A 149 15.76 -2.70 -10.43
CA CYS A 149 14.53 -2.08 -9.96
C CYS A 149 14.77 -1.13 -8.78
N ARG A 150 15.69 -1.46 -7.87
CA ARG A 150 16.10 -0.62 -6.74
C ARG A 150 16.73 0.68 -7.21
N GLU A 151 17.77 0.59 -8.06
CA GLU A 151 18.49 1.74 -8.59
C GLU A 151 17.54 2.69 -9.33
N THR A 152 16.71 2.13 -10.22
CA THR A 152 15.68 2.89 -10.94
C THR A 152 14.70 3.56 -9.98
N THR A 153 14.21 2.85 -8.97
CA THR A 153 13.25 3.40 -8.00
C THR A 153 13.85 4.54 -7.19
N ILE A 154 15.12 4.41 -6.75
CA ILE A 154 15.82 5.47 -6.02
C ILE A 154 15.98 6.72 -6.89
N GLU A 155 16.36 6.55 -8.15
CA GLU A 155 16.48 7.65 -9.10
C GLU A 155 15.12 8.33 -9.36
N MET A 156 14.06 7.56 -9.55
CA MET A 156 12.70 8.09 -9.71
C MET A 156 12.25 8.90 -8.47
N ILE A 157 12.51 8.43 -7.25
CA ILE A 157 12.22 9.17 -6.01
C ILE A 157 12.88 10.55 -6.05
N LYS A 158 14.17 10.61 -6.41
CA LYS A 158 14.92 11.87 -6.51
C LYS A 158 14.35 12.80 -7.59
N ASN A 159 14.01 12.26 -8.75
CA ASN A 159 13.46 13.03 -9.87
C ASN A 159 12.06 13.58 -9.56
N PHE A 160 11.18 12.78 -8.95
CA PHE A 160 9.87 13.26 -8.47
C PHE A 160 10.04 14.35 -7.40
N LYS A 161 10.96 14.16 -6.44
CA LYS A 161 11.24 15.18 -5.41
C LYS A 161 11.75 16.47 -6.03
N ALA A 162 12.68 16.40 -6.96
CA ALA A 162 13.22 17.56 -7.67
C ALA A 162 12.14 18.30 -8.49
N ALA A 163 11.15 17.56 -9.02
CA ALA A 163 9.99 18.13 -9.71
C ALA A 163 8.91 18.69 -8.76
N GLY A 164 9.15 18.64 -7.44
CA GLY A 164 8.27 19.17 -6.41
C GLY A 164 7.03 18.31 -6.15
N ALA A 165 7.11 17.01 -6.38
CA ALA A 165 6.10 16.06 -5.92
C ALA A 165 6.32 15.73 -4.43
N LEU A 166 5.21 15.50 -3.71
CA LEU A 166 5.24 14.92 -2.36
C LEU A 166 5.65 13.45 -2.47
N ILE A 167 6.66 13.04 -1.72
CA ILE A 167 7.15 11.66 -1.72
C ILE A 167 6.58 10.89 -0.53
N SER A 168 5.87 9.82 -0.82
CA SER A 168 5.31 8.88 0.16
C SER A 168 5.99 7.53 0.05
N PHE A 169 6.38 6.96 1.18
CA PHE A 169 7.05 5.67 1.24
C PHE A 169 6.51 4.79 2.36
N ASP A 170 6.17 3.53 2.03
CA ASP A 170 5.83 2.49 3.01
C ASP A 170 6.98 1.48 3.13
N VAL A 171 7.50 1.29 4.33
CA VAL A 171 8.57 0.30 4.57
C VAL A 171 8.16 -1.09 4.12
N ASN A 172 6.94 -1.49 4.36
CA ASN A 172 6.31 -2.73 3.89
C ASN A 172 7.27 -3.94 3.87
N PHE A 173 8.01 -4.13 4.98
CA PHE A 173 9.12 -5.07 5.09
C PHE A 173 8.72 -6.51 4.74
N ARG A 174 9.54 -7.17 3.94
CA ARG A 174 9.36 -8.57 3.53
C ARG A 174 10.66 -9.34 3.72
N GLY A 175 10.77 -10.11 4.81
CA GLY A 175 11.96 -10.89 5.15
C GLY A 175 12.33 -12.01 4.16
N ASN A 176 11.45 -12.32 3.20
CA ASN A 176 11.75 -13.26 2.11
C ASN A 176 12.40 -12.58 0.88
N LEU A 177 12.50 -11.25 0.85
CA LEU A 177 13.15 -10.51 -0.24
C LEU A 177 14.53 -9.98 0.17
N TRP A 178 14.68 -9.54 1.42
CA TRP A 178 15.93 -8.99 1.94
C TRP A 178 16.05 -9.12 3.44
N THR A 179 17.25 -8.93 3.99
CA THR A 179 17.48 -8.90 5.44
C THR A 179 17.09 -7.54 6.03
N GLY A 180 16.93 -7.48 7.35
CA GLY A 180 16.67 -6.21 8.05
C GLY A 180 17.80 -5.19 7.85
N GLU A 181 19.06 -5.64 7.77
CA GLU A 181 20.22 -4.76 7.54
C GLU A 181 20.21 -4.18 6.13
N GLN A 182 19.97 -5.01 5.11
CA GLN A 182 19.83 -4.56 3.72
C GLN A 182 18.67 -3.57 3.56
N ALA A 183 17.54 -3.85 4.22
CA ALA A 183 16.38 -2.97 4.22
C ALA A 183 16.71 -1.62 4.86
N LYS A 184 17.35 -1.63 6.03
CA LYS A 184 17.76 -0.42 6.75
C LYS A 184 18.66 0.45 5.88
N GLU A 185 19.79 -0.09 5.40
CA GLU A 185 20.76 0.64 4.58
C GLU A 185 20.11 1.28 3.36
N CYS A 186 19.34 0.51 2.62
CA CYS A 186 18.66 0.99 1.42
C CYS A 186 17.62 2.08 1.74
N ILE A 187 16.74 1.84 2.72
CA ILE A 187 15.67 2.78 3.05
C ILE A 187 16.24 4.07 3.65
N GLU A 188 17.22 4.01 4.55
CA GLU A 188 17.85 5.20 5.11
C GLU A 188 18.46 6.10 4.01
N SER A 189 18.94 5.53 2.90
CA SER A 189 19.47 6.30 1.77
C SER A 189 18.43 7.17 1.05
N ILE A 190 17.14 6.81 1.14
CA ILE A 190 16.04 7.55 0.49
C ILE A 190 15.25 8.44 1.46
N LEU A 191 15.35 8.24 2.78
CA LEU A 191 14.61 9.03 3.78
C LEU A 191 14.83 10.54 3.66
N PRO A 192 15.99 11.06 3.23
CA PRO A 192 16.17 12.49 2.96
C PRO A 192 15.23 13.09 1.91
N TYR A 193 14.57 12.26 1.08
CA TYR A 193 13.65 12.68 0.03
C TYR A 193 12.19 12.45 0.41
N VAL A 194 11.90 11.70 1.50
CA VAL A 194 10.56 11.27 1.87
C VAL A 194 9.84 12.33 2.70
N ASP A 195 8.59 12.63 2.36
CA ASP A 195 7.72 13.58 3.07
C ASP A 195 6.72 12.86 3.99
N VAL A 196 6.15 11.73 3.54
CA VAL A 196 5.20 10.92 4.29
C VAL A 196 5.75 9.50 4.41
N PHE A 197 5.98 9.05 5.63
CA PHE A 197 6.63 7.78 5.93
C PHE A 197 5.72 6.85 6.71
N PHE A 198 5.48 5.67 6.18
CA PHE A 198 4.73 4.61 6.83
C PHE A 198 5.66 3.53 7.37
N CYS A 199 5.62 3.31 8.68
CA CYS A 199 6.46 2.30 9.33
C CYS A 199 5.73 1.70 10.52
N SER A 200 5.55 0.38 10.56
CA SER A 200 5.00 -0.28 11.74
C SER A 200 5.97 -0.23 12.91
N GLU A 201 5.45 -0.26 14.14
CA GLU A 201 6.29 -0.27 15.33
C GLU A 201 7.29 -1.43 15.34
N ASP A 202 6.84 -2.65 14.98
CA ASP A 202 7.71 -3.82 14.90
C ASP A 202 8.86 -3.61 13.91
N THR A 203 8.57 -3.04 12.74
CA THR A 203 9.59 -2.75 11.72
C THR A 203 10.56 -1.67 12.20
N ALA A 204 10.06 -0.62 12.85
CA ALA A 204 10.92 0.43 13.41
C ALA A 204 11.90 -0.14 14.45
N ARG A 205 11.43 -1.02 15.31
CA ARG A 205 12.27 -1.67 16.33
C ARG A 205 13.24 -2.69 15.74
N LEU A 206 12.74 -3.60 14.90
CA LEU A 206 13.54 -4.74 14.42
C LEU A 206 14.51 -4.33 13.30
N THR A 207 14.08 -3.47 12.38
CA THR A 207 14.87 -3.06 11.21
C THR A 207 15.70 -1.82 11.52
N PHE A 208 15.08 -0.75 12.02
CA PHE A 208 15.77 0.53 12.26
C PHE A 208 16.37 0.66 13.67
N LYS A 209 16.20 -0.36 14.53
CA LYS A 209 16.72 -0.39 15.91
C LYS A 209 16.24 0.80 16.75
N LYS A 210 15.03 1.30 16.49
CA LYS A 210 14.45 2.38 17.27
C LYS A 210 14.01 1.89 18.65
N GLU A 211 14.24 2.72 19.66
CA GLU A 211 13.88 2.48 21.06
C GLU A 211 12.87 3.51 21.56
N GLY A 212 12.26 3.26 22.73
CA GLY A 212 11.24 4.12 23.29
C GLY A 212 9.81 3.62 23.04
N ASP A 213 8.80 4.40 23.40
CA ASP A 213 7.41 4.13 23.05
C ASP A 213 7.12 4.49 21.57
N LEU A 214 5.94 4.13 21.06
CA LEU A 214 5.60 4.37 19.67
C LEU A 214 5.68 5.86 19.29
N LYS A 215 5.18 6.76 20.16
CA LYS A 215 5.19 8.21 19.91
C LYS A 215 6.61 8.73 19.77
N GLN A 216 7.49 8.28 20.64
CA GLN A 216 8.91 8.62 20.63
C GLN A 216 9.59 8.12 19.34
N ILE A 217 9.28 6.88 18.93
CA ILE A 217 9.79 6.30 17.69
C ILE A 217 9.38 7.15 16.47
N LEU A 218 8.09 7.56 16.38
CA LEU A 218 7.63 8.38 15.26
C LEU A 218 8.34 9.73 15.21
N LYS A 219 8.49 10.38 16.36
CA LYS A 219 9.19 11.66 16.47
C LYS A 219 10.67 11.54 16.09
N ASN A 220 11.37 10.49 16.53
CA ASN A 220 12.79 10.26 16.23
C ASN A 220 13.06 10.20 14.72
N PHE A 221 12.15 9.63 13.91
CA PHE A 221 12.32 9.64 12.46
C PHE A 221 12.33 11.05 11.88
N THR A 222 11.54 11.97 12.43
CA THR A 222 11.48 13.36 11.95
C THR A 222 12.62 14.24 12.50
N GLU A 223 13.26 13.83 13.59
CA GLU A 223 14.45 14.49 14.14
C GLU A 223 15.71 14.09 13.35
N GLU A 224 15.74 12.87 12.82
CA GLU A 224 16.87 12.34 12.05
C GLU A 224 16.78 12.66 10.55
N TYR A 225 15.57 12.76 10.01
CA TYR A 225 15.32 12.96 8.58
C TYR A 225 14.27 14.06 8.35
N PRO A 226 14.29 14.76 7.20
CA PRO A 226 13.35 15.85 6.90
C PRO A 226 11.93 15.35 6.55
N ILE A 227 11.46 14.33 7.27
CA ILE A 227 10.14 13.74 7.10
C ILE A 227 9.11 14.64 7.78
N SER A 228 8.06 15.03 7.05
CA SER A 228 7.01 15.89 7.58
C SER A 228 5.95 15.11 8.38
N ILE A 229 5.63 13.88 7.94
CA ILE A 229 4.57 13.05 8.52
C ILE A 229 5.05 11.61 8.65
N VAL A 230 4.96 11.05 9.85
CA VAL A 230 5.21 9.63 10.11
C VAL A 230 3.93 8.97 10.60
N ALA A 231 3.57 7.85 10.00
CA ALA A 231 2.36 7.11 10.32
C ALA A 231 2.66 5.65 10.67
N ALA A 232 2.10 5.16 11.77
CA ALA A 232 2.25 3.77 12.20
C ALA A 232 0.90 3.13 12.51
N THR A 233 0.72 1.91 12.02
CA THR A 233 -0.47 1.10 12.29
C THR A 233 -0.33 0.33 13.60
N GLN A 234 -1.44 0.20 14.31
CA GLN A 234 -1.58 -0.61 15.51
C GLN A 234 -2.66 -1.68 15.27
N ARG A 235 -2.26 -2.92 15.23
CA ARG A 235 -3.18 -4.03 14.96
C ARG A 235 -3.13 -5.06 16.09
N THR A 236 -4.30 -5.41 16.64
CA THR A 236 -4.46 -6.54 17.56
C THR A 236 -5.14 -7.70 16.82
N VAL A 237 -4.50 -8.86 16.82
CA VAL A 237 -5.04 -10.09 16.23
C VAL A 237 -5.66 -10.94 17.35
N HIS A 238 -6.99 -11.02 17.42
CA HIS A 238 -7.71 -11.84 18.39
C HIS A 238 -7.85 -13.28 17.88
N SER A 239 -8.08 -13.44 16.58
CA SER A 239 -8.10 -14.73 15.87
C SER A 239 -7.82 -14.48 14.37
N PRO A 240 -7.65 -15.53 13.54
CA PRO A 240 -7.55 -15.35 12.09
C PRO A 240 -8.72 -14.61 11.45
N LYS A 241 -9.88 -14.60 12.12
CA LYS A 241 -11.14 -13.99 11.65
C LYS A 241 -11.61 -12.80 12.50
N GLN A 242 -10.81 -12.31 13.46
CA GLN A 242 -11.20 -11.19 14.30
C GLN A 242 -9.98 -10.34 14.66
N HIS A 243 -9.99 -9.09 14.22
CA HIS A 243 -8.94 -8.13 14.49
C HIS A 243 -9.48 -6.83 15.09
N SER A 244 -8.59 -6.04 15.69
CA SER A 244 -8.81 -4.62 15.95
C SER A 244 -7.72 -3.82 15.23
N PHE A 245 -8.06 -2.62 14.76
CA PHE A 245 -7.16 -1.77 13.98
C PHE A 245 -7.29 -0.31 14.40
N GLY A 246 -6.15 0.33 14.58
CA GLY A 246 -5.98 1.76 14.79
C GLY A 246 -4.62 2.20 14.30
N SER A 247 -4.32 3.47 14.43
CA SER A 247 -3.04 4.03 14.01
C SER A 247 -2.70 5.31 14.75
N VAL A 248 -1.45 5.73 14.64
CA VAL A 248 -0.94 7.02 15.13
C VAL A 248 -0.27 7.73 13.96
N ILE A 249 -0.58 9.02 13.78
CA ILE A 249 0.12 9.91 12.86
C ILE A 249 0.82 11.00 13.67
N TYR A 250 2.10 11.22 13.41
CA TYR A 250 2.87 12.35 13.92
C TYR A 250 3.14 13.34 12.79
N ASN A 251 2.79 14.61 13.03
CA ASN A 251 3.09 15.73 12.14
C ASN A 251 4.21 16.57 12.75
N ALA A 252 5.40 16.53 12.13
CA ALA A 252 6.57 17.22 12.64
C ALA A 252 6.43 18.75 12.60
N LYS A 253 5.74 19.31 11.60
CA LYS A 253 5.52 20.74 11.45
C LYS A 253 4.66 21.32 12.57
N GLU A 254 3.73 20.54 13.07
CA GLU A 254 2.81 20.94 14.14
C GLU A 254 3.27 20.44 15.53
N ASP A 255 4.29 19.59 15.59
CA ASP A 255 4.72 18.81 16.76
C ASP A 255 3.54 18.13 17.46
N LYS A 256 2.70 17.45 16.67
CA LYS A 256 1.43 16.91 17.15
C LYS A 256 1.19 15.47 16.73
N TYR A 257 0.65 14.68 17.66
CA TYR A 257 0.15 13.33 17.42
C TYR A 257 -1.36 13.34 17.16
N TYR A 258 -1.78 12.53 16.19
CA TYR A 258 -3.17 12.30 15.84
C TYR A 258 -3.50 10.85 16.09
N GLU A 259 -4.53 10.60 16.89
CA GLU A 259 -5.02 9.29 17.29
C GLU A 259 -6.55 9.33 17.37
N GLU A 260 -7.19 8.18 17.21
CA GLU A 260 -8.62 7.99 17.45
C GLU A 260 -8.88 6.62 18.07
N GLU A 261 -10.10 6.37 18.56
CA GLU A 261 -10.48 5.04 19.03
C GLU A 261 -10.31 4.01 17.91
N PRO A 262 -9.71 2.82 18.21
CA PRO A 262 -9.52 1.80 17.18
C PRO A 262 -10.85 1.17 16.76
N TYR A 263 -10.94 0.76 15.51
CA TYR A 263 -11.98 -0.15 15.03
C TYR A 263 -11.80 -1.50 15.70
N ARG A 264 -12.77 -1.90 16.54
CA ARG A 264 -12.69 -3.12 17.35
C ARG A 264 -13.52 -4.24 16.71
N ASN A 265 -13.10 -5.49 16.97
CA ASN A 265 -13.84 -6.71 16.57
C ASN A 265 -14.17 -6.80 15.08
N ILE A 266 -13.25 -6.32 14.22
CA ILE A 266 -13.40 -6.41 12.76
C ILE A 266 -13.49 -7.89 12.37
N GLU A 267 -14.56 -8.28 11.66
CA GLU A 267 -14.72 -9.60 11.07
C GLU A 267 -13.84 -9.71 9.81
N VAL A 268 -12.82 -10.55 9.87
CA VAL A 268 -11.84 -10.67 8.78
C VAL A 268 -12.28 -11.73 7.78
N ILE A 269 -12.64 -11.27 6.58
CA ILE A 269 -12.85 -12.13 5.40
C ILE A 269 -11.50 -12.31 4.69
N ASP A 270 -10.81 -11.20 4.37
CA ASP A 270 -9.49 -11.24 3.76
C ASP A 270 -8.67 -10.01 4.20
N ARG A 271 -7.55 -10.27 4.87
CA ARG A 271 -6.71 -9.20 5.41
C ARG A 271 -5.69 -8.63 4.42
N ILE A 272 -5.49 -9.29 3.26
CA ILE A 272 -4.49 -8.85 2.28
C ILE A 272 -4.90 -7.49 1.73
N GLY A 273 -3.96 -6.57 1.62
CA GLY A 273 -4.20 -5.20 1.17
C GLY A 273 -4.72 -4.23 2.23
N SER A 274 -5.00 -4.68 3.48
CA SER A 274 -5.51 -3.76 4.53
C SER A 274 -4.49 -2.68 4.93
N GLY A 275 -3.18 -3.00 4.96
CA GLY A 275 -2.11 -2.02 5.17
C GLY A 275 -2.02 -1.02 4.02
N ASP A 276 -2.11 -1.51 2.78
CA ASP A 276 -2.10 -0.66 1.59
C ASP A 276 -3.30 0.30 1.59
N GLN A 277 -4.47 -0.18 2.05
CA GLN A 277 -5.66 0.66 2.19
C GLN A 277 -5.54 1.69 3.32
N TYR A 278 -4.78 1.40 4.38
CA TYR A 278 -4.39 2.42 5.34
C TYR A 278 -3.59 3.53 4.67
N CYS A 279 -2.54 3.18 3.93
CA CYS A 279 -1.74 4.17 3.19
C CYS A 279 -2.59 4.96 2.19
N ALA A 280 -3.50 4.30 1.47
CA ALA A 280 -4.43 4.95 0.54
C ALA A 280 -5.33 5.97 1.22
N GLY A 281 -5.92 5.62 2.38
CA GLY A 281 -6.78 6.51 3.15
C GLY A 281 -6.03 7.72 3.69
N VAL A 282 -4.83 7.50 4.25
CA VAL A 282 -3.96 8.59 4.73
C VAL A 282 -3.60 9.53 3.58
N LEU A 283 -3.12 8.99 2.45
CA LEU A 283 -2.75 9.81 1.28
C LEU A 283 -3.95 10.56 0.71
N TYR A 284 -5.12 9.92 0.60
CA TYR A 284 -6.34 10.61 0.20
C TYR A 284 -6.68 11.76 1.16
N GLY A 285 -6.69 11.50 2.46
CA GLY A 285 -6.96 12.52 3.48
C GLY A 285 -6.03 13.74 3.35
N LEU A 286 -4.72 13.51 3.21
CA LEU A 286 -3.72 14.56 3.05
C LEU A 286 -3.89 15.33 1.74
N LEU A 287 -4.04 14.64 0.60
CA LEU A 287 -4.08 15.24 -0.73
C LEU A 287 -5.40 15.94 -1.05
N SER A 288 -6.52 15.52 -0.44
CA SER A 288 -7.85 16.12 -0.63
C SER A 288 -8.15 17.29 0.34
N SER A 289 -7.27 17.49 1.30
CA SER A 289 -7.40 18.57 2.27
C SER A 289 -6.03 19.21 2.49
N ASN A 290 -5.82 20.36 2.82
CA ASN A 290 -4.51 21.00 2.95
C ASN A 290 -3.60 20.31 4.00
N MET A 291 -3.27 19.02 3.77
CA MET A 291 -2.43 18.14 4.64
C MET A 291 -3.04 17.91 6.04
N ASP A 292 -4.35 17.86 6.15
CA ASP A 292 -5.08 17.61 7.41
C ASP A 292 -4.84 16.18 7.92
N CYS A 293 -4.04 16.04 8.98
CA CYS A 293 -3.68 14.76 9.57
C CYS A 293 -4.85 14.09 10.32
N GLN A 294 -5.82 14.85 10.85
CA GLN A 294 -7.00 14.25 11.48
C GLN A 294 -7.89 13.55 10.43
N ARG A 295 -8.10 14.23 9.30
CA ARG A 295 -8.81 13.64 8.17
C ARG A 295 -8.05 12.43 7.61
N ALA A 296 -6.74 12.54 7.47
CA ALA A 296 -5.88 11.44 7.00
C ALA A 296 -5.98 10.21 7.91
N LEU A 297 -5.95 10.40 9.23
CA LEU A 297 -6.10 9.35 10.22
C LEU A 297 -7.45 8.63 10.08
N ALA A 298 -8.55 9.38 10.05
CA ALA A 298 -9.90 8.82 9.95
C ALA A 298 -10.08 7.99 8.67
N TYR A 299 -9.69 8.51 7.50
CA TYR A 299 -9.77 7.76 6.24
C TYR A 299 -8.83 6.55 6.21
N GLY A 300 -7.62 6.67 6.78
CA GLY A 300 -6.66 5.56 6.88
C GLY A 300 -7.24 4.40 7.68
N ASN A 301 -7.75 4.67 8.88
CA ASN A 301 -8.32 3.66 9.76
C ASN A 301 -9.59 3.02 9.17
N ALA A 302 -10.52 3.83 8.65
CA ALA A 302 -11.76 3.34 8.04
C ALA A 302 -11.50 2.43 6.84
N ARG A 303 -10.64 2.85 5.90
CA ARG A 303 -10.30 2.04 4.73
C ARG A 303 -9.61 0.73 5.11
N SER A 304 -8.68 0.76 6.07
CA SER A 304 -8.02 -0.45 6.54
C SER A 304 -9.01 -1.40 7.22
N ALA A 305 -9.87 -0.89 8.09
CA ALA A 305 -10.88 -1.69 8.79
C ALA A 305 -11.86 -2.33 7.78
N GLY A 306 -12.43 -1.53 6.89
CA GLY A 306 -13.38 -2.01 5.89
C GLY A 306 -12.76 -3.01 4.91
N LYS A 307 -11.50 -2.82 4.49
CA LYS A 307 -10.84 -3.77 3.58
C LYS A 307 -10.75 -5.19 4.16
N ASN A 308 -10.61 -5.35 5.46
CA ASN A 308 -10.61 -6.69 6.07
C ASN A 308 -11.90 -7.48 5.82
N THR A 309 -13.02 -6.81 5.54
CA THR A 309 -14.34 -7.41 5.31
C THR A 309 -14.63 -7.77 3.85
N ILE A 310 -13.65 -7.56 2.95
CA ILE A 310 -13.80 -7.72 1.50
C ILE A 310 -12.79 -8.76 1.00
N PRO A 311 -13.20 -9.75 0.18
CA PRO A 311 -12.27 -10.72 -0.41
C PRO A 311 -11.38 -10.09 -1.48
N GLY A 312 -10.19 -10.67 -1.68
CA GLY A 312 -9.19 -10.20 -2.64
C GLY A 312 -8.33 -9.06 -2.08
N ASP A 313 -7.31 -8.63 -2.82
CA ASP A 313 -6.38 -7.56 -2.42
C ASP A 313 -6.97 -6.17 -2.67
N MET A 314 -7.71 -6.06 -3.79
CA MET A 314 -8.20 -4.78 -4.30
C MET A 314 -9.34 -4.25 -3.44
N PRO A 315 -9.37 -2.94 -3.18
CA PRO A 315 -10.50 -2.31 -2.52
C PRO A 315 -11.72 -2.26 -3.44
N SER A 316 -12.91 -2.19 -2.85
CA SER A 316 -14.15 -1.97 -3.59
C SER A 316 -15.04 -0.89 -2.98
N MET A 317 -14.71 -0.41 -1.78
CA MET A 317 -15.47 0.65 -1.10
C MET A 317 -15.17 2.01 -1.73
N ASP A 318 -16.21 2.71 -2.11
CA ASP A 318 -16.14 4.08 -2.60
C ASP A 318 -16.04 5.10 -1.45
N LYS A 319 -16.01 6.38 -1.82
CA LYS A 319 -15.91 7.48 -0.85
C LYS A 319 -17.11 7.52 0.09
N GLU A 320 -18.33 7.30 -0.42
CA GLU A 320 -19.55 7.38 0.38
C GLU A 320 -19.61 6.28 1.45
N GLU A 321 -19.20 5.05 1.08
CA GLU A 321 -19.10 3.95 2.05
C GLU A 321 -18.06 4.23 3.14
N ILE A 322 -16.92 4.83 2.78
CA ILE A 322 -15.90 5.22 3.76
C ILE A 322 -16.39 6.36 4.66
N ASP A 323 -17.05 7.38 4.10
CA ASP A 323 -17.62 8.48 4.88
C ASP A 323 -18.65 7.95 5.90
N ASN A 324 -19.48 6.97 5.51
CA ASN A 324 -20.43 6.34 6.41
C ASN A 324 -19.72 5.54 7.51
N LEU A 325 -18.67 4.77 7.18
CA LEU A 325 -17.87 4.05 8.19
C LEU A 325 -17.26 4.99 9.23
N ILE A 326 -16.74 6.15 8.78
CA ILE A 326 -16.18 7.17 9.68
C ILE A 326 -17.29 7.77 10.56
N ALA A 327 -18.46 8.07 9.98
CA ALA A 327 -19.58 8.64 10.71
C ALA A 327 -20.10 7.65 11.77
N ASP A 328 -20.28 6.39 11.42
CA ASP A 328 -20.75 5.33 12.33
C ASP A 328 -19.74 5.08 13.47
N HIS A 329 -18.45 5.09 13.15
CA HIS A 329 -17.38 4.92 14.14
C HIS A 329 -17.36 6.02 15.20
N ASN A 330 -17.71 7.26 14.82
CA ASN A 330 -17.74 8.42 15.71
C ASN A 330 -19.06 8.56 16.47
N GLN A 331 -20.08 7.74 16.22
CA GLN A 331 -21.36 7.80 16.96
C GLN A 331 -21.26 7.15 18.34
N VAL A 332 -21.72 7.88 19.34
CA VAL A 332 -21.90 7.37 20.70
C VAL A 332 -23.21 6.57 20.76
N GLY A 333 -23.13 5.24 20.65
CA GLY A 333 -24.34 4.41 20.76
C GLY A 333 -24.29 3.03 20.08
N GLY A 334 -23.20 2.68 19.42
CA GLY A 334 -23.00 1.34 18.85
C GLY A 334 -23.52 1.19 17.42
N TYR A 335 -23.23 0.03 16.83
CA TYR A 335 -23.57 -0.35 15.46
C TYR A 335 -25.08 -0.35 15.24
N VAL A 336 -25.54 0.42 14.28
CA VAL A 336 -26.94 0.41 13.81
C VAL A 336 -27.01 -0.50 12.58
N SER A 337 -27.64 -1.67 12.75
CA SER A 337 -27.85 -2.65 11.69
C SER A 337 -29.02 -2.24 10.78
N GLU A 338 -28.91 -1.14 10.06
CA GLU A 338 -29.89 -0.79 9.02
C GLU A 338 -29.35 -1.14 7.63
N MET A 339 -30.22 -1.82 6.86
CA MET A 339 -29.89 -2.13 5.46
C MET A 339 -29.99 -0.84 4.63
N LYS A 340 -28.91 -0.44 3.97
CA LYS A 340 -28.91 0.62 2.98
C LYS A 340 -29.84 0.22 1.83
N ARG A 341 -30.90 0.97 1.58
CA ARG A 341 -31.90 0.72 0.51
C ARG A 341 -31.78 1.76 -0.59
#